data_a6e178a2cb67395ec8ec8d9cf244c0c1
#
_entry.id   a6e178a2cb67395ec8ec8d9cf244c0c1
#
_cell.length_a   1.000
_cell.length_b   1.000
_cell.length_c   1.000
_cell.angle_alpha   90.00
_cell.angle_beta   90.00
_cell.angle_gamma   90.00
#
_symmetry.space_group_name_H-M   'P 1'
#
loop_
_entity.id
_entity.type
_entity.pdbx_description
1 polymer ?
#
loop_
_entity_poly.entity_id
_entity_poly.type
_entity_poly.pdbx_seq_one_letter_code
_entity_poly.pdbx_strand_id
1 'polypeptide(L)'
;QENIKPGYLVKMRGYGKYKILKANPTTVYARSETTDMVHSFYYADIESIISDQAETPREDTELHPYEKDDILVWDPHGSGRYLAAYQVVAVTEKTVQMREIEFDSDGQPEKNNFKKEARVIRRKPYINLITNRWGICGAGQRILRKLAKKEDDENAESNI
;
A
#
# COMPACT_ATOMS: atom_id res chain seq x y z
N GLN A 1 18.55 5.44 25.48
CA GLN A 1 17.95 5.03 24.20
C GLN A 1 18.39 5.99 23.11
N GLU A 2 19.18 5.49 22.20
CA GLU A 2 19.60 6.25 21.05
C GLU A 2 18.42 6.45 20.09
N ASN A 3 18.42 7.57 19.42
CA ASN A 3 17.37 7.90 18.45
C ASN A 3 17.54 7.07 17.18
N ILE A 4 16.96 5.89 17.17
CA ILE A 4 16.91 5.05 15.99
C ILE A 4 15.88 5.61 15.00
N LYS A 5 16.30 5.82 13.76
CA LYS A 5 15.46 6.41 12.71
C LYS A 5 15.35 5.48 11.51
N PRO A 6 14.27 5.61 10.71
CA PRO A 6 14.18 4.88 9.44
C PRO A 6 15.41 5.14 8.57
N GLY A 7 15.87 4.09 7.89
CA GLY A 7 17.07 4.13 7.06
C GLY A 7 18.34 3.69 7.77
N TYR A 8 18.37 3.69 9.09
CA TYR A 8 19.52 3.21 9.84
C TYR A 8 19.78 1.73 9.55
N LEU A 9 21.05 1.38 9.36
CA LEU A 9 21.49 0.00 9.27
C LEU A 9 22.01 -0.41 10.63
N VAL A 10 21.43 -1.47 11.21
CA VAL A 10 21.77 -1.94 12.56
C VAL A 10 22.09 -3.42 12.53
N LYS A 11 22.86 -3.87 13.52
CA LYS A 11 23.06 -5.29 13.77
C LYS A 11 22.09 -5.72 14.87
N MET A 12 21.25 -6.70 14.56
CA MET A 12 20.34 -7.31 15.52
C MET A 12 21.02 -8.47 16.21
N ARG A 13 20.90 -8.55 17.53
CA ARG A 13 21.53 -9.59 18.33
C ARG A 13 21.03 -10.97 17.91
N GLY A 14 21.94 -11.80 17.41
CA GLY A 14 21.61 -13.16 16.99
C GLY A 14 21.01 -13.28 15.59
N TYR A 15 20.80 -12.18 14.87
CA TYR A 15 20.10 -12.24 13.57
C TYR A 15 20.91 -11.69 12.40
N GLY A 16 21.72 -10.67 12.58
CA GLY A 16 22.49 -10.06 11.51
C GLY A 16 22.13 -8.62 11.25
N LYS A 17 22.30 -8.18 10.01
CA LYS A 17 22.11 -6.77 9.63
C LYS A 17 20.69 -6.52 9.14
N TYR A 18 20.10 -5.45 9.64
CA TYR A 18 18.73 -5.04 9.31
C TYR A 18 18.67 -3.54 9.04
N LYS A 19 17.89 -3.16 8.07
CA LYS A 19 17.58 -1.75 7.79
C LYS A 19 16.28 -1.37 8.50
N ILE A 20 16.33 -0.31 9.28
CA ILE A 20 15.15 0.18 10.01
C ILE A 20 14.16 0.79 9.02
N LEU A 21 12.92 0.31 9.02
CA LEU A 21 11.83 0.83 8.19
C LEU A 21 10.94 1.79 8.95
N LYS A 22 10.68 1.50 10.22
CA LYS A 22 9.82 2.32 11.07
C LYS A 22 10.26 2.18 12.53
N ALA A 23 10.30 3.29 13.24
CA ALA A 23 10.61 3.31 14.67
C ALA A 23 9.35 3.72 15.44
N ASN A 24 8.88 2.83 16.32
CA ASN A 24 7.77 3.07 17.23
C ASN A 24 8.33 3.33 18.64
N PRO A 25 7.50 3.75 19.62
CA PRO A 25 8.01 4.02 20.96
C PRO A 25 8.71 2.85 21.66
N THR A 26 8.28 1.61 21.41
CA THR A 26 8.83 0.42 22.06
C THR A 26 9.46 -0.58 21.11
N THR A 27 9.16 -0.52 19.83
CA THR A 27 9.60 -1.51 18.84
C THR A 27 10.04 -0.84 17.55
N VAL A 28 10.77 -1.60 16.74
CA VAL A 28 11.15 -1.18 15.37
C VAL A 28 10.71 -2.25 14.38
N TYR A 29 10.34 -1.84 13.18
CA TYR A 29 10.20 -2.73 12.04
C TYR A 29 11.47 -2.61 11.20
N ALA A 30 12.06 -3.73 10.87
CA ALA A 30 13.33 -3.75 10.13
C ALA A 30 13.34 -4.86 9.10
N ARG A 31 14.01 -4.59 7.98
CA ARG A 31 14.17 -5.53 6.87
C ARG A 31 15.55 -6.14 6.90
N SER A 32 15.63 -7.46 6.81
CA SER A 32 16.91 -8.18 6.72
C SER A 32 17.65 -7.82 5.42
N GLU A 33 18.92 -7.48 5.52
CA GLU A 33 19.76 -7.26 4.34
C GLU A 33 20.07 -8.55 3.58
N THR A 34 19.90 -9.70 4.22
CA THR A 34 20.21 -11.01 3.63
C THR A 34 18.97 -11.66 3.01
N THR A 35 17.85 -11.66 3.74
CA THR A 35 16.64 -12.40 3.32
C THR A 35 15.53 -11.52 2.79
N ASP A 36 15.65 -10.21 2.96
CA ASP A 36 14.64 -9.22 2.58
C ASP A 36 13.34 -9.32 3.40
N MET A 37 13.29 -10.17 4.42
CA MET A 37 12.13 -10.33 5.28
C MET A 37 12.04 -9.20 6.30
N VAL A 38 10.82 -8.79 6.62
CA VAL A 38 10.55 -7.74 7.61
C VAL A 38 10.12 -8.39 8.93
N HIS A 39 10.76 -7.94 10.02
CA HIS A 39 10.46 -8.40 11.37
C HIS A 39 10.28 -7.22 12.31
N SER A 40 9.56 -7.45 13.39
CA SER A 40 9.44 -6.51 14.49
C SER A 40 10.42 -6.88 15.60
N PHE A 41 11.17 -5.91 16.09
CA PHE A 41 12.15 -6.11 17.17
C PHE A 41 11.93 -5.08 18.27
N TYR A 42 12.35 -5.43 19.49
CA TYR A 42 12.47 -4.46 20.58
C TYR A 42 13.80 -3.71 20.45
N TYR A 43 13.86 -2.48 20.98
CA TYR A 43 15.12 -1.72 20.95
C TYR A 43 16.27 -2.45 21.62
N ALA A 44 15.97 -3.24 22.65
CA ALA A 44 17.00 -4.05 23.32
C ALA A 44 17.63 -5.12 22.44
N ASP A 45 17.00 -5.48 21.32
CA ASP A 45 17.55 -6.46 20.38
C ASP A 45 18.61 -5.85 19.45
N ILE A 46 18.72 -4.53 19.40
CA ILE A 46 19.72 -3.84 18.60
C ILE A 46 21.07 -3.92 19.32
N GLU A 47 22.00 -4.62 18.69
CA GLU A 47 23.35 -4.77 19.25
C GLU A 47 24.20 -3.54 18.97
N SER A 48 24.17 -3.04 17.75
CA SER A 48 24.97 -1.87 17.33
C SER A 48 24.35 -1.19 16.11
N ILE A 49 24.68 0.09 15.95
CA ILE A 49 24.33 0.87 14.76
C ILE A 49 25.52 0.80 13.80
N ILE A 50 25.30 0.29 12.59
CA ILE A 50 26.33 0.17 11.56
C ILE A 50 26.42 1.46 10.74
N SER A 51 25.24 1.99 10.34
CA SER A 51 25.14 3.25 9.62
C SER A 51 23.97 4.06 10.15
N ASP A 52 24.24 5.31 10.50
CA ASP A 52 23.25 6.24 11.03
C ASP A 52 22.74 7.23 9.96
N GLN A 53 22.90 6.89 8.68
CA GLN A 53 22.35 7.70 7.60
C GLN A 53 20.86 7.43 7.48
N ALA A 54 20.06 8.29 8.11
CA ALA A 54 18.62 8.23 8.00
C ALA A 54 18.20 8.51 6.56
N GLU A 55 17.27 7.71 6.05
CA GLU A 55 16.59 8.07 4.81
C GLU A 55 15.80 9.35 5.06
N THR A 56 15.75 10.20 4.03
CA THR A 56 14.86 11.36 4.08
C THR A 56 13.45 10.83 4.34
N PRO A 57 12.79 11.28 5.44
CA PRO A 57 11.42 10.83 5.66
C PRO A 57 10.60 11.16 4.43
N ARG A 58 9.75 10.22 4.01
CA ARG A 58 8.79 10.55 2.98
C ARG A 58 7.99 11.73 3.48
N GLU A 59 8.08 12.82 2.76
CA GLU A 59 7.37 14.02 3.14
C GLU A 59 5.87 13.73 3.15
N ASP A 60 5.17 14.26 4.15
CA ASP A 60 3.71 14.18 4.23
C ASP A 60 3.01 14.81 3.02
N THR A 61 3.80 15.46 2.16
CA THR A 61 3.36 16.07 0.91
C THR A 61 3.27 15.08 -0.25
N GLU A 62 3.76 13.84 -0.10
CA GLU A 62 3.61 12.84 -1.15
C GLU A 62 2.15 12.44 -1.28
N LEU A 63 1.52 12.82 -2.40
CA LEU A 63 0.12 12.56 -2.65
C LEU A 63 -0.09 11.09 -3.02
N HIS A 64 -1.20 10.51 -2.54
CA HIS A 64 -1.58 9.17 -2.94
C HIS A 64 -1.89 9.14 -4.46
N PRO A 65 -1.71 7.99 -5.12
CA PRO A 65 -1.88 7.88 -6.57
C PRO A 65 -3.33 7.69 -7.02
N TYR A 66 -4.29 7.67 -6.10
CA TYR A 66 -5.68 7.38 -6.44
C TYR A 66 -6.37 8.63 -6.98
N GLU A 67 -7.13 8.44 -8.05
CA GLU A 67 -7.85 9.50 -8.74
C GLU A 67 -9.33 9.15 -8.87
N LYS A 68 -10.17 10.15 -9.10
CA LYS A 68 -11.57 9.94 -9.39
C LYS A 68 -11.73 9.00 -10.60
N ASP A 69 -12.71 8.12 -10.52
CA ASP A 69 -13.04 7.08 -11.52
C ASP A 69 -12.05 5.91 -11.59
N ASP A 70 -11.04 5.86 -10.75
CA ASP A 70 -10.20 4.67 -10.62
C ASP A 70 -11.05 3.48 -10.15
N ILE A 71 -10.73 2.30 -10.68
CA ILE A 71 -11.35 1.05 -10.28
C ILE A 71 -10.38 0.29 -9.36
N LEU A 72 -10.86 -0.06 -8.18
CA LEU A 72 -10.09 -0.80 -7.17
C LEU A 72 -10.75 -2.16 -6.98
N VAL A 73 -9.96 -3.22 -6.97
CA VAL A 73 -10.49 -4.58 -6.87
C VAL A 73 -9.93 -5.33 -5.68
N TRP A 74 -10.75 -6.22 -5.13
CA TRP A 74 -10.33 -7.17 -4.12
C TRP A 74 -10.01 -8.51 -4.79
N ASP A 75 -8.73 -8.82 -4.89
CA ASP A 75 -8.22 -10.03 -5.50
C ASP A 75 -7.24 -10.70 -4.53
N PRO A 76 -7.76 -11.34 -3.45
CA PRO A 76 -6.91 -11.85 -2.38
C PRO A 76 -5.98 -12.98 -2.81
N HIS A 77 -6.27 -13.64 -3.92
CA HIS A 77 -5.45 -14.75 -4.43
C HIS A 77 -4.55 -14.35 -5.60
N GLY A 78 -4.64 -13.10 -6.08
CA GLY A 78 -3.85 -12.63 -7.20
C GLY A 78 -4.14 -13.37 -8.51
N SER A 79 -5.30 -14.02 -8.63
CA SER A 79 -5.65 -14.88 -9.76
C SER A 79 -6.33 -14.13 -10.92
N GLY A 80 -6.64 -12.85 -10.73
CA GLY A 80 -7.44 -12.09 -11.69
C GLY A 80 -8.94 -12.30 -11.52
N ARG A 81 -9.34 -13.16 -10.59
CA ARG A 81 -10.75 -13.39 -10.27
C ARG A 81 -11.13 -12.47 -9.11
N TYR A 82 -11.81 -11.39 -9.42
CA TYR A 82 -12.15 -10.37 -8.45
C TYR A 82 -13.37 -10.75 -7.62
N LEU A 83 -13.27 -10.60 -6.29
CA LEU A 83 -14.35 -10.89 -5.36
C LEU A 83 -15.17 -9.65 -5.03
N ALA A 84 -14.61 -8.47 -5.20
CA ALA A 84 -15.31 -7.20 -5.05
C ALA A 84 -14.62 -6.13 -5.89
N ALA A 85 -15.34 -5.11 -6.28
CA ALA A 85 -14.79 -3.97 -6.99
C ALA A 85 -15.42 -2.68 -6.50
N TYR A 86 -14.62 -1.62 -6.48
CA TYR A 86 -15.02 -0.28 -6.02
C TYR A 86 -14.59 0.73 -7.06
N GLN A 87 -15.39 1.77 -7.22
CA GLN A 87 -15.03 2.93 -8.04
C GLN A 87 -14.79 4.12 -7.14
N VAL A 88 -13.69 4.83 -7.38
CA VAL A 88 -13.38 6.06 -6.66
C VAL A 88 -14.31 7.15 -7.15
N VAL A 89 -15.08 7.73 -6.25
CA VAL A 89 -16.07 8.77 -6.59
C VAL A 89 -15.60 10.17 -6.24
N ALA A 90 -14.67 10.29 -5.30
CA ALA A 90 -14.06 11.57 -4.93
C ALA A 90 -12.75 11.34 -4.21
N VAL A 91 -11.83 12.29 -4.33
CA VAL A 91 -10.54 12.24 -3.64
C VAL A 91 -10.23 13.59 -3.02
N THR A 92 -9.51 13.54 -1.88
CA THR A 92 -8.82 14.69 -1.32
C THR A 92 -7.34 14.36 -1.21
N GLU A 93 -6.52 15.28 -0.73
CA GLU A 93 -5.10 15.03 -0.53
C GLU A 93 -4.81 13.83 0.36
N LYS A 94 -5.68 13.57 1.34
CA LYS A 94 -5.45 12.54 2.36
C LYS A 94 -6.45 11.40 2.34
N THR A 95 -7.54 11.53 1.62
CA THR A 95 -8.63 10.53 1.65
C THR A 95 -9.16 10.19 0.28
N VAL A 96 -9.75 9.00 0.20
CA VAL A 96 -10.42 8.50 -1.00
C VAL A 96 -11.82 8.08 -0.62
N GLN A 97 -12.81 8.53 -1.38
CA GLN A 97 -14.19 8.07 -1.26
C GLN A 97 -14.47 7.11 -2.41
N MET A 98 -15.04 5.96 -2.09
CA MET A 98 -15.30 4.92 -3.08
C MET A 98 -16.67 4.28 -2.82
N ARG A 99 -17.22 3.68 -3.85
CA ARG A 99 -18.48 2.97 -3.78
C ARG A 99 -18.37 1.66 -4.54
N GLU A 100 -18.93 0.59 -3.99
CA GLU A 100 -18.89 -0.72 -4.61
C GLU A 100 -19.70 -0.75 -5.91
N ILE A 101 -19.14 -1.40 -6.96
CA ILE A 101 -19.76 -1.52 -8.27
C ILE A 101 -20.00 -2.98 -8.62
N GLU A 102 -20.88 -3.19 -9.61
CA GLU A 102 -21.22 -4.50 -10.13
C GLU A 102 -20.17 -4.99 -11.11
N PHE A 103 -20.17 -6.30 -11.37
CA PHE A 103 -19.38 -6.91 -12.43
C PHE A 103 -20.26 -7.10 -13.68
N ASP A 104 -19.61 -7.06 -14.84
CA ASP A 104 -20.31 -7.39 -16.10
C ASP A 104 -20.39 -8.92 -16.29
N SER A 105 -20.93 -9.36 -17.44
CA SER A 105 -21.09 -10.77 -17.75
C SER A 105 -19.78 -11.54 -17.84
N ASP A 106 -18.66 -10.84 -18.08
CA ASP A 106 -17.33 -11.42 -18.17
C ASP A 106 -16.58 -11.44 -16.82
N GLY A 107 -17.23 -10.98 -15.77
CA GLY A 107 -16.62 -10.90 -14.43
C GLY A 107 -15.69 -9.72 -14.25
N GLN A 108 -15.74 -8.72 -15.13
CA GLN A 108 -14.96 -7.51 -15.01
C GLN A 108 -15.76 -6.41 -14.34
N PRO A 109 -15.12 -5.51 -13.58
CA PRO A 109 -15.82 -4.41 -12.94
C PRO A 109 -16.47 -3.49 -13.98
N GLU A 110 -17.73 -3.16 -13.78
CA GLU A 110 -18.47 -2.31 -14.69
C GLU A 110 -18.52 -0.88 -14.15
N LYS A 111 -17.75 0.00 -14.76
CA LYS A 111 -17.64 1.40 -14.37
C LYS A 111 -19.00 2.09 -14.39
N ASN A 112 -19.26 2.87 -13.34
CA ASN A 112 -20.51 3.62 -13.14
C ASN A 112 -21.74 2.75 -12.82
N ASN A 113 -21.59 1.44 -12.75
CA ASN A 113 -22.68 0.55 -12.36
C ASN A 113 -22.59 0.23 -10.87
N PHE A 114 -23.02 1.18 -10.05
CA PHE A 114 -22.93 1.06 -8.60
C PHE A 114 -23.97 0.08 -8.06
N LYS A 115 -23.54 -0.73 -7.08
CA LYS A 115 -24.46 -1.60 -6.35
C LYS A 115 -25.51 -0.76 -5.63
N LYS A 116 -26.76 -1.17 -5.75
CA LYS A 116 -27.92 -0.41 -5.29
C LYS A 116 -27.87 -0.08 -3.80
N GLU A 117 -27.38 -1.00 -2.99
CA GLU A 117 -27.32 -0.86 -1.54
C GLU A 117 -25.94 -0.40 -1.04
N ALA A 118 -24.99 -0.22 -1.93
CA ALA A 118 -23.64 0.18 -1.54
C ALA A 118 -23.63 1.65 -1.11
N ARG A 119 -22.95 1.89 0.01
CA ARG A 119 -22.73 3.25 0.51
C ARG A 119 -21.36 3.73 0.05
N VAL A 120 -21.22 5.04 -0.05
CA VAL A 120 -19.91 5.64 -0.22
C VAL A 120 -19.12 5.43 1.06
N ILE A 121 -17.93 4.84 0.93
CA ILE A 121 -17.01 4.68 2.06
C ILE A 121 -15.82 5.61 1.88
N ARG A 122 -15.32 6.12 2.99
CA ARG A 122 -14.17 7.02 3.00
C ARG A 122 -13.00 6.31 3.66
N ARG A 123 -11.86 6.28 2.96
CA ARG A 123 -10.66 5.60 3.47
C ARG A 123 -9.45 6.50 3.31
N LYS A 124 -8.51 6.31 4.23
CA LYS A 124 -7.22 6.98 4.16
C LYS A 124 -6.22 6.00 3.53
N PRO A 125 -5.63 6.33 2.36
CA PRO A 125 -4.58 5.49 1.79
C PRO A 125 -3.37 5.42 2.71
N TYR A 126 -2.61 4.34 2.60
CA TYR A 126 -1.42 4.12 3.41
C TYR A 126 -0.28 3.60 2.53
N ILE A 127 0.95 3.70 3.03
CA ILE A 127 2.11 3.12 2.37
C ILE A 127 2.44 1.80 3.08
N ASN A 128 2.46 0.72 2.32
CA ASN A 128 2.82 -0.59 2.84
C ASN A 128 4.33 -0.64 3.04
N LEU A 129 4.78 -0.90 4.26
CA LEU A 129 6.19 -0.90 4.61
C LEU A 129 6.97 -2.05 3.96
N ILE A 130 6.30 -3.15 3.66
CA ILE A 130 6.94 -4.33 3.04
C ILE A 130 7.19 -4.10 1.56
N THR A 131 6.17 -3.64 0.83
CA THR A 131 6.24 -3.44 -0.62
C THR A 131 6.67 -2.04 -1.02
N ASN A 132 6.65 -1.10 -0.08
CA ASN A 132 6.91 0.32 -0.31
C ASN A 132 5.94 0.93 -1.33
N ARG A 133 4.72 0.42 -1.38
CA ARG A 133 3.67 0.86 -2.30
C ARG A 133 2.47 1.39 -1.55
N TRP A 134 1.72 2.26 -2.20
CA TRP A 134 0.45 2.71 -1.68
C TRP A 134 -0.57 1.58 -1.65
N GLY A 135 -1.40 1.58 -0.63
CA GLY A 135 -2.50 0.65 -0.47
C GLY A 135 -3.73 1.35 0.09
N ILE A 136 -4.86 0.71 -0.05
CA ILE A 136 -6.13 1.20 0.48
C ILE A 136 -7.03 0.00 0.81
N CYS A 137 -7.82 0.12 1.87
CA CYS A 137 -8.76 -0.94 2.28
C CYS A 137 -10.18 -0.58 1.87
N GLY A 138 -10.92 -1.57 1.40
CA GLY A 138 -12.36 -1.45 1.20
C GLY A 138 -13.13 -1.84 2.46
N ALA A 139 -14.42 -2.12 2.30
CA ALA A 139 -15.27 -2.58 3.39
C ALA A 139 -14.75 -3.91 3.94
N GLY A 140 -14.83 -4.11 5.26
CA GLY A 140 -14.39 -5.35 5.90
C GLY A 140 -12.87 -5.57 5.86
N GLN A 141 -12.09 -4.51 5.82
CA GLN A 141 -10.62 -4.57 5.80
C GLN A 141 -10.05 -5.30 4.58
N ARG A 142 -10.77 -5.30 3.47
CA ARG A 142 -10.31 -5.89 2.20
C ARG A 142 -9.22 -5.02 1.60
N ILE A 143 -8.05 -5.61 1.34
CA ILE A 143 -6.94 -4.89 0.71
C ILE A 143 -7.21 -4.82 -0.78
N LEU A 144 -7.30 -3.61 -1.33
CA LEU A 144 -7.66 -3.37 -2.72
C LEU A 144 -6.41 -3.06 -3.54
N ARG A 145 -6.44 -3.43 -4.83
CA ARG A 145 -5.44 -2.99 -5.79
C ARG A 145 -6.10 -2.23 -6.94
N LYS A 146 -5.36 -1.29 -7.50
CA LYS A 146 -5.83 -0.47 -8.61
C LYS A 146 -5.71 -1.25 -9.90
N LEU A 147 -6.80 -1.28 -10.68
CA LEU A 147 -6.76 -1.83 -12.03
C LEU A 147 -6.13 -0.84 -13.01
N ALA A 148 -5.34 -1.37 -13.96
CA ALA A 148 -4.81 -0.57 -15.04
C ALA A 148 -5.95 -0.03 -15.91
N LYS A 149 -5.83 1.22 -16.35
CA LYS A 149 -6.83 1.84 -17.21
C LYS A 149 -6.72 1.27 -18.62
N LYS A 150 -7.85 0.82 -19.19
CA LYS A 150 -7.89 0.30 -20.56
C LYS A 150 -7.45 1.30 -21.62
N GLU A 151 -7.61 2.59 -21.33
CA GLU A 151 -7.22 3.67 -22.23
C GLU A 151 -5.74 3.64 -22.60
N ASP A 152 -4.89 3.20 -21.69
CA ASP A 152 -3.46 3.09 -21.93
C ASP A 152 -3.14 2.01 -22.98
N ASP A 153 -3.90 0.90 -23.00
CA ASP A 153 -3.73 -0.16 -23.98
C ASP A 153 -4.20 0.26 -25.38
N GLU A 154 -5.30 0.99 -25.47
CA GLU A 154 -5.81 1.50 -26.74
C GLU A 154 -4.86 2.49 -27.40
N ASN A 155 -4.23 3.36 -26.60
CA ASN A 155 -3.25 4.31 -27.10
C ASN A 155 -1.97 3.63 -27.60
N ALA A 156 -1.59 2.51 -26.99
CA ALA A 156 -0.44 1.72 -27.44
C ALA A 156 -0.70 1.08 -28.81
N GLU A 157 -1.91 0.62 -29.07
CA GLU A 157 -2.29 0.02 -30.34
C GLU A 157 -2.40 1.05 -31.48
N SER A 158 -2.83 2.26 -31.20
CA SER A 158 -3.01 3.30 -32.21
C SER A 158 -1.72 3.87 -32.75
N ASN A 159 -0.58 3.58 -32.16
CA ASN A 159 0.74 4.06 -32.57
C ASN A 159 1.51 3.07 -33.46
N ILE A 160 0.87 2.02 -33.90
CA ILE A 160 1.48 1.02 -34.77
C ILE A 160 1.26 1.36 -36.26
#